data_f845f6cfcabf3f28403d95edfac84ced
#
_entry.id   f845f6cfcabf3f28403d95edfac84ced
#
_cell.length_a   1.000
_cell.length_b   1.000
_cell.length_c   1.000
_cell.angle_alpha   90.00
_cell.angle_beta   90.00
_cell.angle_gamma   90.00
#
_symmetry.space_group_name_H-M   'P 1'
#
loop_
_entity.id
_entity.type
_entity.pdbx_description
1 polymer ?
#
loop_
_entity_poly.entity_id
_entity_poly.type
_entity_poly.pdbx_seq_one_letter_code
_entity_poly.pdbx_strand_id
1 'polypeptide(L)'
;MKFSITHEFKYTYDSPVRLSTQYLRLTPRDTARQKVSGWNLETPGPALRTTDGYGNVLHVLTMDKPVSEISIEAAGAVETSAALDEPSDFTGAPLSPLLFLRPTGLTRVDPTLGAFAEKFRRAVAEHGVLRELAAAIHDKHRAGSAADAVHAFIACCRYLGVPARYVSGYEYARKKDNNGVAMHAWAEAWVVERWRSFDIAHDGPIGEAHIKIAVGADYLDACPVRGVRIGGGAETLLANAHVEATQQ
;
A
#
# COMPACT_ATOMS: atom_id res chain seq x y z
N MET A 1 -18.20 -6.83 -2.33
CA MET A 1 -18.73 -5.96 -1.25
C MET A 1 -18.66 -4.51 -1.71
N LYS A 2 -19.52 -3.63 -1.16
CA LYS A 2 -19.46 -2.19 -1.47
C LYS A 2 -19.10 -1.42 -0.20
N PHE A 3 -18.12 -0.51 -0.33
CA PHE A 3 -17.60 0.30 0.77
C PHE A 3 -17.76 1.78 0.46
N SER A 4 -18.17 2.56 1.45
CA SER A 4 -18.03 4.01 1.48
C SER A 4 -16.87 4.33 2.43
N ILE A 5 -15.88 5.07 1.96
CA ILE A 5 -14.64 5.35 2.68
C ILE A 5 -14.48 6.85 2.81
N THR A 6 -14.11 7.30 4.01
CA THR A 6 -13.62 8.65 4.28
C THR A 6 -12.34 8.51 5.09
N HIS A 7 -11.24 9.10 4.63
CA HIS A 7 -9.97 9.06 5.31
C HIS A 7 -9.36 10.47 5.37
N GLU A 8 -9.20 10.96 6.59
CA GLU A 8 -8.64 12.27 6.89
C GLU A 8 -7.21 12.15 7.40
N PHE A 9 -6.34 13.02 6.91
CA PHE A 9 -4.98 13.26 7.41
C PHE A 9 -4.87 14.72 7.84
N LYS A 10 -4.58 14.94 9.10
CA LYS A 10 -4.41 16.27 9.66
C LYS A 10 -3.00 16.40 10.26
N TYR A 11 -2.20 17.23 9.62
CA TYR A 11 -0.86 17.58 10.08
C TYR A 11 -0.90 18.93 10.79
N THR A 12 -0.39 19.00 12.01
CA THR A 12 -0.20 20.24 12.76
C THR A 12 1.28 20.44 13.08
N TYR A 13 1.72 21.68 13.07
CA TYR A 13 3.13 22.05 13.19
C TYR A 13 3.32 23.08 14.30
N ASP A 14 4.41 22.96 15.08
CA ASP A 14 4.76 23.89 16.18
C ASP A 14 5.05 25.31 15.67
N SER A 15 5.51 25.43 14.44
CA SER A 15 5.77 26.71 13.77
C SER A 15 5.32 26.65 12.31
N PRO A 16 5.13 27.78 11.63
CA PRO A 16 4.67 27.74 10.25
C PRO A 16 5.63 27.02 9.30
N VAL A 17 5.10 26.11 8.51
CA VAL A 17 5.75 25.51 7.34
C VAL A 17 5.75 26.56 6.24
N ARG A 18 6.93 26.93 5.73
CA ARG A 18 7.08 27.99 4.70
C ARG A 18 6.89 27.48 3.29
N LEU A 19 7.25 26.23 3.05
CA LEU A 19 7.09 25.53 1.79
C LEU A 19 6.81 24.06 2.08
N SER A 20 5.84 23.48 1.41
CA SER A 20 5.54 22.05 1.48
C SER A 20 5.18 21.52 0.09
N THR A 21 5.75 20.39 -0.28
CA THR A 21 5.30 19.61 -1.45
C THR A 21 4.94 18.20 -0.97
N GLN A 22 3.69 17.82 -1.19
CA GLN A 22 3.14 16.52 -0.79
C GLN A 22 2.80 15.69 -2.04
N TYR A 23 3.20 14.44 -2.03
CA TYR A 23 2.88 13.41 -3.02
C TYR A 23 1.82 12.50 -2.43
N LEU A 24 0.59 12.60 -2.94
CA LEU A 24 -0.58 11.94 -2.39
C LEU A 24 -1.00 10.77 -3.28
N ARG A 25 -0.90 9.55 -2.77
CA ARG A 25 -1.41 8.32 -3.39
C ARG A 25 -2.60 7.85 -2.58
N LEU A 26 -3.70 8.60 -2.67
CA LEU A 26 -4.92 8.38 -1.88
C LEU A 26 -6.13 8.06 -2.77
N THR A 27 -5.94 7.99 -4.08
CA THR A 27 -7.01 7.68 -5.02
C THR A 27 -6.82 6.27 -5.59
N PRO A 28 -7.71 5.33 -5.25
CA PRO A 28 -7.68 3.99 -5.81
C PRO A 28 -7.98 4.00 -7.31
N ARG A 29 -7.61 2.93 -8.00
CA ARG A 29 -7.95 2.71 -9.41
C ARG A 29 -8.84 1.49 -9.56
N ASP A 30 -9.53 1.42 -10.67
CA ASP A 30 -10.19 0.20 -11.10
C ASP A 30 -9.15 -0.90 -11.33
N THR A 31 -9.45 -2.10 -10.87
CA THR A 31 -8.71 -3.34 -11.12
C THR A 31 -9.70 -4.45 -11.47
N ALA A 32 -9.21 -5.66 -11.75
CA ALA A 32 -10.09 -6.82 -11.93
C ALA A 32 -10.92 -7.15 -10.68
N ARG A 33 -10.45 -6.70 -9.49
CA ARG A 33 -11.08 -6.99 -8.20
C ARG A 33 -11.84 -5.83 -7.59
N GLN A 34 -11.60 -4.61 -8.04
CA GLN A 34 -12.25 -3.44 -7.46
C GLN A 34 -12.71 -2.46 -8.53
N LYS A 35 -13.86 -1.86 -8.29
CA LYS A 35 -14.46 -0.80 -9.07
C LYS A 35 -14.64 0.44 -8.21
N VAL A 36 -14.09 1.56 -8.66
CA VAL A 36 -14.14 2.83 -7.94
C VAL A 36 -15.27 3.70 -8.47
N SER A 37 -16.06 4.29 -7.57
CA SER A 37 -17.10 5.23 -7.95
C SER A 37 -17.14 6.44 -7.02
N GLY A 38 -17.20 7.64 -7.62
CA GLY A 38 -17.40 8.89 -6.88
C GLY A 38 -16.25 9.23 -5.91
N TRP A 39 -15.00 9.00 -6.30
CA TRP A 39 -13.85 9.31 -5.45
C TRP A 39 -13.44 10.78 -5.54
N ASN A 40 -13.31 11.41 -4.39
CA ASN A 40 -12.87 12.80 -4.22
C ASN A 40 -11.62 12.86 -3.34
N LEU A 41 -10.76 13.84 -3.59
CA LEU A 41 -9.62 14.19 -2.75
C LEU A 41 -9.68 15.68 -2.47
N GLU A 42 -9.95 16.04 -1.22
CA GLU A 42 -9.94 17.42 -0.74
C GLU A 42 -8.56 17.78 -0.19
N THR A 43 -8.05 18.93 -0.59
CA THR A 43 -6.73 19.42 -0.21
C THR A 43 -6.81 20.93 0.07
N PRO A 44 -5.92 21.50 0.92
CA PRO A 44 -5.95 22.92 1.29
C PRO A 44 -5.57 23.89 0.15
N GLY A 45 -5.29 23.36 -1.01
CA GLY A 45 -4.97 24.14 -2.23
C GLY A 45 -5.05 23.26 -3.47
N PRO A 46 -4.81 23.81 -4.65
CA PRO A 46 -4.87 23.03 -5.89
C PRO A 46 -3.78 21.95 -5.92
N ALA A 47 -4.18 20.71 -6.17
CA ALA A 47 -3.29 19.57 -6.34
C ALA A 47 -3.28 19.12 -7.80
N LEU A 48 -2.09 18.99 -8.38
CA LEU A 48 -1.91 18.49 -9.74
C LEU A 48 -2.12 16.96 -9.76
N ARG A 49 -3.14 16.50 -10.45
CA ARG A 49 -3.38 15.06 -10.66
C ARG A 49 -2.52 14.57 -11.83
N THR A 50 -1.79 13.48 -11.60
CA THR A 50 -0.92 12.81 -12.58
C THR A 50 -0.87 11.31 -12.28
N THR A 51 0.05 10.60 -12.92
CA THR A 51 0.32 9.17 -12.68
C THR A 51 1.81 9.00 -12.40
N ASP A 52 2.15 8.22 -11.38
CA ASP A 52 3.54 7.91 -11.08
C ASP A 52 4.11 6.78 -11.97
N GLY A 53 5.41 6.48 -11.80
CA GLY A 53 6.09 5.44 -12.57
C GLY A 53 5.53 4.02 -12.37
N TYR A 54 4.76 3.78 -11.32
CA TYR A 54 4.09 2.49 -11.04
C TYR A 54 2.64 2.45 -11.55
N GLY A 55 2.19 3.55 -12.15
CA GLY A 55 0.83 3.69 -12.64
C GLY A 55 -0.20 4.08 -11.56
N ASN A 56 0.23 4.40 -10.34
CA ASN A 56 -0.68 4.89 -9.30
C ASN A 56 -1.19 6.29 -9.64
N VAL A 57 -2.43 6.61 -9.26
CA VAL A 57 -2.89 7.99 -9.28
C VAL A 57 -2.09 8.77 -8.25
N LEU A 58 -1.43 9.83 -8.71
CA LEU A 58 -0.61 10.71 -7.89
C LEU A 58 -1.18 12.12 -7.94
N HIS A 59 -1.38 12.72 -6.77
CA HIS A 59 -1.66 14.15 -6.68
C HIS A 59 -0.45 14.84 -6.04
N VAL A 60 0.00 15.93 -6.65
CA VAL A 60 1.09 16.76 -6.15
C VAL A 60 0.51 18.07 -5.63
N LEU A 61 0.53 18.22 -4.30
CA LEU A 61 0.10 19.44 -3.61
C LEU A 61 1.34 20.25 -3.24
N THR A 62 1.43 21.49 -3.73
CA THR A 62 2.50 22.41 -3.34
C THR A 62 1.88 23.62 -2.66
N MET A 63 2.40 23.98 -1.48
CA MET A 63 2.02 25.14 -0.71
C MET A 63 3.27 26.00 -0.48
N ASP A 64 3.22 27.24 -0.96
CA ASP A 64 4.28 28.25 -0.92
C ASP A 64 3.98 29.40 0.04
N LYS A 65 2.84 29.33 0.74
CA LYS A 65 2.47 30.26 1.80
C LYS A 65 2.62 29.59 3.16
N PRO A 66 3.05 30.34 4.19
CA PRO A 66 3.18 29.79 5.54
C PRO A 66 1.85 29.22 6.07
N VAL A 67 1.91 27.95 6.52
CA VAL A 67 0.75 27.25 7.12
C VAL A 67 1.19 26.53 8.39
N SER A 68 0.33 26.49 9.40
CA SER A 68 0.55 25.71 10.63
C SER A 68 -0.24 24.41 10.66
N GLU A 69 -1.08 24.20 9.66
CA GLU A 69 -1.90 23.00 9.53
C GLU A 69 -2.09 22.62 8.06
N ILE A 70 -2.11 21.32 7.78
CA ILE A 70 -2.43 20.74 6.47
C ILE A 70 -3.47 19.65 6.70
N SER A 71 -4.68 19.81 6.14
CA SER A 71 -5.72 18.80 6.16
C SER A 71 -5.94 18.24 4.75
N ILE A 72 -6.01 16.93 4.64
CA ILE A 72 -6.23 16.19 3.40
C ILE A 72 -7.31 15.16 3.67
N GLU A 73 -8.38 15.16 2.86
CA GLU A 73 -9.45 14.17 2.97
C GLU A 73 -9.61 13.42 1.65
N ALA A 74 -9.66 12.10 1.73
CA ALA A 74 -9.98 11.21 0.62
C ALA A 74 -11.30 10.51 0.91
N ALA A 75 -12.30 10.67 0.05
CA ALA A 75 -13.61 10.08 0.24
C ALA A 75 -14.18 9.52 -1.06
N GLY A 76 -14.92 8.40 -0.96
CA GLY A 76 -15.57 7.79 -2.11
C GLY A 76 -16.09 6.39 -1.86
N ALA A 77 -16.52 5.73 -2.92
CA ALA A 77 -17.07 4.40 -2.86
C ALA A 77 -16.25 3.43 -3.74
N VAL A 78 -16.04 2.22 -3.21
CA VAL A 78 -15.35 1.14 -3.90
C VAL A 78 -16.17 -0.14 -3.76
N GLU A 79 -16.40 -0.81 -4.88
CA GLU A 79 -16.99 -2.15 -4.92
C GLU A 79 -15.89 -3.17 -5.16
N THR A 80 -15.82 -4.19 -4.32
CA THR A 80 -14.80 -5.25 -4.42
C THR A 80 -15.44 -6.60 -4.72
N SER A 81 -14.67 -7.47 -5.38
CA SER A 81 -15.05 -8.84 -5.69
C SER A 81 -14.05 -9.84 -5.12
N ALA A 82 -14.51 -11.10 -4.99
CA ALA A 82 -13.70 -12.21 -4.49
C ALA A 82 -12.68 -12.75 -5.53
N ALA A 83 -12.50 -12.11 -6.68
CA ALA A 83 -11.54 -12.56 -7.68
C ALA A 83 -10.14 -12.64 -7.07
N LEU A 84 -9.58 -13.85 -7.01
CA LEU A 84 -8.30 -14.11 -6.32
C LEU A 84 -7.07 -13.75 -7.16
N ASP A 85 -7.24 -13.58 -8.47
CA ASP A 85 -6.16 -13.37 -9.41
C ASP A 85 -6.36 -12.05 -10.15
N GLU A 86 -5.45 -11.12 -9.94
CA GLU A 86 -5.39 -9.91 -10.74
C GLU A 86 -4.51 -10.15 -11.97
N PRO A 87 -5.05 -10.05 -13.19
CA PRO A 87 -4.21 -9.81 -14.35
C PRO A 87 -3.49 -8.47 -14.16
N SER A 88 -2.51 -8.18 -14.98
CA SER A 88 -1.76 -6.91 -14.91
C SER A 88 -2.69 -5.73 -14.61
N ASP A 89 -2.38 -4.93 -13.60
CA ASP A 89 -3.19 -3.77 -13.16
C ASP A 89 -3.23 -2.62 -14.19
N PHE A 90 -2.53 -2.75 -15.30
CA PHE A 90 -2.28 -1.63 -16.21
C PHE A 90 -3.06 -1.76 -17.50
N THR A 91 -3.89 -0.77 -17.78
CA THR A 91 -4.49 -0.51 -19.10
C THR A 91 -3.53 0.35 -19.93
N GLY A 92 -2.36 -0.14 -20.25
CA GLY A 92 -1.32 0.62 -20.97
C GLY A 92 -0.07 -0.22 -21.16
N ALA A 93 1.08 0.39 -21.37
CA ALA A 93 2.35 -0.34 -21.36
C ALA A 93 2.69 -0.75 -19.92
N PRO A 94 2.44 -1.99 -19.52
CA PRO A 94 2.66 -2.42 -18.15
C PRO A 94 4.14 -2.42 -17.84
N LEU A 95 4.49 -2.03 -16.61
CA LEU A 95 5.86 -2.21 -16.13
C LEU A 95 6.21 -3.71 -16.16
N SER A 96 7.38 -4.02 -16.68
CA SER A 96 7.88 -5.40 -16.61
C SER A 96 7.96 -5.85 -15.15
N PRO A 97 7.42 -7.03 -14.81
CA PRO A 97 7.58 -7.59 -13.47
C PRO A 97 9.05 -7.67 -13.02
N LEU A 98 9.99 -7.81 -13.95
CA LEU A 98 11.42 -7.87 -13.67
C LEU A 98 11.97 -6.61 -12.97
N LEU A 99 11.32 -5.45 -13.10
CA LEU A 99 11.67 -4.25 -12.33
C LEU A 99 11.56 -4.47 -10.83
N PHE A 100 10.66 -5.35 -10.42
CA PHE A 100 10.42 -5.67 -9.02
C PHE A 100 11.33 -6.77 -8.45
N LEU A 101 12.36 -7.18 -9.20
CA LEU A 101 13.50 -7.96 -8.69
C LEU A 101 14.55 -7.07 -8.00
N ARG A 102 14.55 -5.77 -8.32
CA ARG A 102 15.55 -4.84 -7.78
C ARG A 102 15.34 -4.62 -6.28
N PRO A 103 16.35 -4.84 -5.43
CA PRO A 103 16.26 -4.52 -4.02
C PRO A 103 16.23 -3.00 -3.81
N THR A 104 15.56 -2.57 -2.74
CA THR A 104 15.54 -1.19 -2.26
C THR A 104 16.22 -1.10 -0.91
N GLY A 105 16.33 0.10 -0.34
CA GLY A 105 16.86 0.28 1.01
C GLY A 105 16.10 -0.52 2.08
N LEU A 106 14.76 -0.63 1.92
CA LEU A 106 13.88 -1.34 2.86
C LEU A 106 13.75 -2.85 2.60
N THR A 107 14.22 -3.33 1.44
CA THR A 107 14.12 -4.74 1.04
C THR A 107 15.50 -5.38 0.80
N ARG A 108 16.51 -4.91 1.52
CA ARG A 108 17.85 -5.53 1.51
C ARG A 108 17.82 -6.82 2.30
N VAL A 109 18.55 -7.81 1.79
CA VAL A 109 18.70 -9.11 2.44
C VAL A 109 20.04 -9.13 3.17
N ASP A 110 20.00 -9.33 4.47
CA ASP A 110 21.16 -9.67 5.27
C ASP A 110 21.46 -11.18 5.20
N PRO A 111 22.62 -11.65 5.68
CA PRO A 111 22.97 -13.07 5.66
C PRO A 111 21.95 -13.98 6.38
N THR A 112 21.32 -13.49 7.45
CA THR A 112 20.32 -14.25 8.23
C THR A 112 19.04 -14.44 7.45
N LEU A 113 18.54 -13.37 6.85
CA LEU A 113 17.33 -13.42 6.01
C LEU A 113 17.59 -14.23 4.72
N GLY A 114 18.80 -14.13 4.14
CA GLY A 114 19.19 -14.93 2.98
C GLY A 114 19.21 -16.43 3.28
N ALA A 115 19.84 -16.83 4.39
CA ALA A 115 19.84 -18.23 4.81
C ALA A 115 18.44 -18.75 5.16
N PHE A 116 17.56 -17.90 5.65
CA PHE A 116 16.16 -18.25 5.87
C PHE A 116 15.42 -18.44 4.53
N ALA A 117 15.56 -17.53 3.57
CA ALA A 117 14.92 -17.60 2.26
C ALA A 117 15.35 -18.85 1.48
N GLU A 118 16.64 -19.27 1.57
CA GLU A 118 17.17 -20.45 0.87
C GLU A 118 16.37 -21.73 1.15
N LYS A 119 15.72 -21.85 2.29
CA LYS A 119 14.87 -23.01 2.64
C LYS A 119 13.72 -23.22 1.66
N PHE A 120 13.29 -22.15 0.98
CA PHE A 120 12.16 -22.13 0.05
C PHE A 120 12.59 -22.16 -1.43
N ARG A 121 13.88 -22.18 -1.75
CA ARG A 121 14.39 -22.06 -3.13
C ARG A 121 13.89 -23.14 -4.09
N ARG A 122 13.72 -24.38 -3.63
CA ARG A 122 13.46 -25.51 -4.53
C ARG A 122 12.14 -25.46 -5.29
N ALA A 123 11.15 -24.73 -4.76
CA ALA A 123 9.82 -24.67 -5.35
C ALA A 123 9.24 -23.25 -5.30
N VAL A 124 10.09 -22.23 -5.29
CA VAL A 124 9.69 -20.82 -5.13
C VAL A 124 8.75 -20.30 -6.24
N ALA A 125 8.74 -20.95 -7.40
CA ALA A 125 7.80 -20.63 -8.47
C ALA A 125 6.37 -21.13 -8.20
N GLU A 126 6.16 -21.91 -7.15
CA GLU A 126 4.86 -22.43 -6.75
C GLU A 126 4.19 -21.48 -5.75
N HIS A 127 2.94 -21.12 -6.01
CA HIS A 127 2.17 -20.26 -5.12
C HIS A 127 2.07 -20.81 -3.68
N GLY A 128 1.97 -22.14 -3.52
CA GLY A 128 1.92 -22.79 -2.23
C GLY A 128 3.16 -22.53 -1.37
N VAL A 129 4.35 -22.58 -1.97
CA VAL A 129 5.62 -22.34 -1.28
C VAL A 129 5.75 -20.86 -0.85
N LEU A 130 5.26 -19.92 -1.65
CA LEU A 130 5.22 -18.52 -1.25
C LEU A 130 4.24 -18.27 -0.09
N ARG A 131 3.16 -19.03 0.01
CA ARG A 131 2.27 -18.99 1.18
C ARG A 131 2.97 -19.50 2.44
N GLU A 132 3.72 -20.59 2.33
CA GLU A 132 4.53 -21.12 3.44
C GLU A 132 5.61 -20.11 3.86
N LEU A 133 6.25 -19.44 2.91
CA LEU A 133 7.19 -18.34 3.19
C LEU A 133 6.50 -17.18 3.92
N ALA A 134 5.31 -16.76 3.47
CA ALA A 134 4.53 -15.71 4.10
C ALA A 134 4.17 -16.06 5.55
N ALA A 135 3.65 -17.26 5.80
CA ALA A 135 3.32 -17.76 7.14
C ALA A 135 4.57 -17.82 8.05
N ALA A 136 5.69 -18.31 7.53
CA ALA A 136 6.93 -18.39 8.30
C ALA A 136 7.52 -17.00 8.63
N ILE A 137 7.29 -16.00 7.80
CA ILE A 137 7.66 -14.61 8.08
C ILE A 137 6.69 -13.99 9.09
N HIS A 138 5.38 -14.22 8.93
CA HIS A 138 4.38 -13.81 9.90
C HIS A 138 4.74 -14.25 11.31
N ASP A 139 5.06 -15.54 11.49
CA ASP A 139 5.43 -16.10 12.79
C ASP A 139 6.67 -15.44 13.39
N LYS A 140 7.66 -15.06 12.57
CA LYS A 140 8.86 -14.35 13.04
C LYS A 140 8.62 -12.91 13.40
N HIS A 141 7.67 -12.24 12.74
CA HIS A 141 7.42 -10.81 12.86
C HIS A 141 6.18 -10.46 13.69
N ARG A 142 5.60 -11.41 14.43
CA ARG A 142 4.39 -11.20 15.26
C ARG A 142 4.46 -10.01 16.20
N ALA A 143 5.65 -9.64 16.67
CA ALA A 143 5.87 -8.49 17.56
C ALA A 143 6.32 -7.23 16.81
N GLY A 144 6.48 -7.28 15.48
CA GLY A 144 6.95 -6.19 14.64
C GLY A 144 5.81 -5.44 13.93
N SER A 145 6.18 -4.44 13.12
CA SER A 145 5.19 -3.76 12.29
C SER A 145 4.77 -4.62 11.08
N ALA A 146 3.53 -4.44 10.62
CA ALA A 146 3.04 -5.07 9.40
C ALA A 146 3.93 -4.74 8.19
N ALA A 147 4.41 -3.49 8.11
CA ALA A 147 5.28 -3.05 7.03
C ALA A 147 6.62 -3.81 7.01
N ASP A 148 7.21 -4.11 8.18
CA ASP A 148 8.47 -4.86 8.26
C ASP A 148 8.30 -6.30 7.78
N ALA A 149 7.20 -6.95 8.14
CA ALA A 149 6.88 -8.29 7.65
C ALA A 149 6.69 -8.32 6.12
N VAL A 150 5.99 -7.33 5.57
CA VAL A 150 5.81 -7.18 4.11
C VAL A 150 7.14 -6.97 3.40
N HIS A 151 8.02 -6.09 3.94
CA HIS A 151 9.35 -5.87 3.37
C HIS A 151 10.23 -7.13 3.43
N ALA A 152 10.19 -7.89 4.53
CA ALA A 152 10.92 -9.14 4.67
C ALA A 152 10.46 -10.17 3.63
N PHE A 153 9.16 -10.31 3.39
CA PHE A 153 8.62 -11.18 2.36
C PHE A 153 9.07 -10.76 0.96
N ILE A 154 8.96 -9.48 0.61
CA ILE A 154 9.41 -8.95 -0.67
C ILE A 154 10.92 -9.17 -0.87
N ALA A 155 11.71 -8.95 0.18
CA ALA A 155 13.15 -9.18 0.16
C ALA A 155 13.49 -10.65 -0.13
N CYS A 156 12.83 -11.58 0.55
CA CYS A 156 13.00 -13.02 0.33
C CYS A 156 12.59 -13.42 -1.10
N CYS A 157 11.43 -12.96 -1.59
CA CYS A 157 10.98 -13.22 -2.95
C CYS A 157 12.04 -12.79 -3.98
N ARG A 158 12.51 -11.54 -3.88
CA ARG A 158 13.52 -10.98 -4.80
C ARG A 158 14.85 -11.73 -4.74
N TYR A 159 15.28 -12.07 -3.55
CA TYR A 159 16.50 -12.87 -3.34
C TYR A 159 16.40 -14.25 -4.01
N LEU A 160 15.20 -14.84 -4.01
CA LEU A 160 14.91 -16.13 -4.65
C LEU A 160 14.62 -16.00 -6.16
N GLY A 161 14.67 -14.77 -6.73
CA GLY A 161 14.42 -14.50 -8.13
C GLY A 161 12.95 -14.33 -8.51
N VAL A 162 12.05 -14.15 -7.53
CA VAL A 162 10.63 -13.88 -7.75
C VAL A 162 10.38 -12.38 -7.68
N PRO A 163 9.87 -11.74 -8.75
CA PRO A 163 9.46 -10.34 -8.69
C PRO A 163 8.37 -10.15 -7.63
N ALA A 164 8.56 -9.16 -6.74
CA ALA A 164 7.60 -8.86 -5.70
C ALA A 164 7.51 -7.36 -5.45
N ARG A 165 6.28 -6.88 -5.12
CA ARG A 165 5.99 -5.46 -4.92
C ARG A 165 5.18 -5.22 -3.65
N TYR A 166 5.32 -4.03 -3.12
CA TYR A 166 4.58 -3.55 -1.97
C TYR A 166 3.22 -2.98 -2.43
N VAL A 167 2.20 -3.22 -1.66
CA VAL A 167 0.86 -2.67 -1.86
C VAL A 167 0.44 -1.93 -0.59
N SER A 168 0.00 -0.70 -0.74
CA SER A 168 -0.73 0.04 0.28
C SER A 168 -2.21 0.06 -0.05
N GLY A 169 -3.03 -0.02 0.98
CA GLY A 169 -4.47 -0.04 0.79
C GLY A 169 -5.24 0.07 2.10
N TYR A 170 -6.48 -0.36 2.06
CA TYR A 170 -7.34 -0.47 3.22
C TYR A 170 -7.74 -1.92 3.43
N GLU A 171 -7.90 -2.29 4.70
CA GLU A 171 -8.58 -3.50 5.11
C GLU A 171 -9.81 -3.16 5.94
N TYR A 172 -10.94 -3.72 5.57
CA TYR A 172 -12.17 -3.63 6.35
C TYR A 172 -12.23 -4.76 7.37
N ALA A 173 -12.08 -4.43 8.64
CA ALA A 173 -12.23 -5.38 9.74
C ALA A 173 -13.60 -5.26 10.39
N ARG A 174 -14.41 -6.33 10.33
CA ARG A 174 -15.62 -6.47 11.16
C ARG A 174 -15.21 -6.73 12.60
N LYS A 175 -14.96 -5.68 13.38
CA LYS A 175 -14.83 -5.82 14.84
C LYS A 175 -16.17 -5.56 15.50
N LYS A 176 -16.48 -6.34 16.55
CA LYS A 176 -17.76 -6.28 17.30
C LYS A 176 -18.07 -4.89 17.87
N ASP A 177 -17.04 -4.06 18.11
CA ASP A 177 -17.14 -2.77 18.79
C ASP A 177 -16.63 -1.58 17.95
N ASN A 178 -16.13 -1.81 16.75
CA ASN A 178 -15.64 -0.75 15.87
C ASN A 178 -15.60 -1.26 14.42
N ASN A 179 -16.63 -0.96 13.63
CA ASN A 179 -16.56 -1.11 12.18
C ASN A 179 -15.59 -0.07 11.67
N GLY A 180 -14.31 -0.46 11.49
CA GLY A 180 -13.26 0.45 11.09
C GLY A 180 -12.48 -0.11 9.90
N VAL A 181 -12.04 0.79 9.04
CA VAL A 181 -10.97 0.52 8.09
C VAL A 181 -9.69 1.06 8.69
N ALA A 182 -8.66 0.25 8.61
CA ALA A 182 -7.31 0.68 8.88
C ALA A 182 -6.53 0.74 7.56
N MET A 183 -5.58 1.65 7.48
CA MET A 183 -4.52 1.54 6.48
C MET A 183 -3.85 0.18 6.67
N HIS A 184 -3.75 -0.55 5.58
CA HIS A 184 -3.17 -1.89 5.58
C HIS A 184 -2.13 -2.03 4.47
N ALA A 185 -1.22 -2.96 4.65
CA ALA A 185 -0.17 -3.25 3.69
C ALA A 185 -0.05 -4.75 3.45
N TRP A 186 0.18 -5.12 2.20
CA TRP A 186 0.45 -6.50 1.81
C TRP A 186 1.48 -6.56 0.69
N ALA A 187 1.87 -7.75 0.29
CA ALA A 187 2.75 -7.97 -0.84
C ALA A 187 2.02 -8.59 -2.02
N GLU A 188 2.54 -8.35 -3.21
CA GLU A 188 2.22 -9.11 -4.40
C GLU A 188 3.49 -9.70 -5.00
N ALA A 189 3.44 -10.97 -5.40
CA ALA A 189 4.53 -11.67 -6.07
C ALA A 189 4.06 -12.15 -7.46
N TRP A 190 4.98 -12.08 -8.45
CA TRP A 190 4.71 -12.50 -9.82
C TRP A 190 4.98 -13.99 -9.98
N VAL A 191 3.92 -14.77 -10.06
CA VAL A 191 3.95 -16.23 -10.16
C VAL A 191 3.02 -16.70 -11.26
N VAL A 192 3.52 -17.57 -12.14
CA VAL A 192 2.75 -18.12 -13.26
C VAL A 192 2.07 -17.00 -14.07
N GLU A 193 2.87 -16.05 -14.51
CA GLU A 193 2.49 -14.92 -15.39
C GLU A 193 1.36 -14.01 -14.84
N ARG A 194 1.23 -13.93 -13.49
CA ARG A 194 0.28 -13.03 -12.84
C ARG A 194 0.72 -12.61 -11.45
N TRP A 195 0.21 -11.48 -10.98
CA TRP A 195 0.39 -11.05 -9.62
C TRP A 195 -0.49 -11.87 -8.68
N ARG A 196 0.10 -12.36 -7.59
CA ARG A 196 -0.56 -13.06 -6.48
C ARG A 196 -0.37 -12.27 -5.21
N SER A 197 -1.45 -12.03 -4.49
CA SER A 197 -1.46 -11.22 -3.27
C SER A 197 -1.24 -12.09 -2.02
N PHE A 198 -0.48 -11.57 -1.06
CA PHE A 198 -0.14 -12.21 0.21
C PHE A 198 -0.28 -11.21 1.35
N ASP A 199 -1.19 -11.47 2.28
CA ASP A 199 -1.28 -10.72 3.53
C ASP A 199 -0.36 -11.37 4.58
N ILE A 200 0.81 -10.79 4.75
CA ILE A 200 1.80 -11.31 5.67
C ILE A 200 1.46 -10.90 7.12
N ALA A 201 0.80 -9.79 7.32
CA ALA A 201 0.47 -9.29 8.65
C ALA A 201 -0.58 -10.14 9.35
N HIS A 202 -1.58 -10.65 8.61
CA HIS A 202 -2.69 -11.43 9.16
C HIS A 202 -2.63 -12.91 8.81
N ASP A 203 -1.59 -13.34 8.08
CA ASP A 203 -1.43 -14.74 7.58
C ASP A 203 -2.70 -15.24 6.89
N GLY A 204 -3.28 -14.40 6.05
CA GLY A 204 -4.56 -14.65 5.42
C GLY A 204 -4.58 -14.39 3.91
N PRO A 205 -5.66 -14.82 3.24
CA PRO A 205 -5.87 -14.47 1.85
C PRO A 205 -6.34 -13.02 1.72
N ILE A 206 -5.83 -12.32 0.71
CA ILE A 206 -6.42 -11.06 0.28
C ILE A 206 -7.81 -11.36 -0.31
N GLY A 207 -8.84 -10.71 0.22
CA GLY A 207 -10.24 -10.94 -0.14
C GLY A 207 -11.01 -9.65 -0.41
N GLU A 208 -12.34 -9.76 -0.41
CA GLU A 208 -13.24 -8.62 -0.65
C GLU A 208 -13.08 -7.48 0.36
N ALA A 209 -12.53 -7.76 1.55
CA ALA A 209 -12.27 -6.75 2.57
C ALA A 209 -11.08 -5.83 2.26
N HIS A 210 -10.29 -6.13 1.24
CA HIS A 210 -9.07 -5.41 0.91
C HIS A 210 -9.28 -4.49 -0.30
N ILE A 211 -8.92 -3.22 -0.15
CA ILE A 211 -9.03 -2.18 -1.18
C ILE A 211 -7.64 -1.67 -1.49
N LYS A 212 -7.18 -1.90 -2.73
CA LYS A 212 -5.86 -1.48 -3.20
C LYS A 212 -5.86 0.01 -3.55
N ILE A 213 -4.88 0.73 -3.04
CA ILE A 213 -4.68 2.16 -3.31
C ILE A 213 -3.47 2.36 -4.25
N ALA A 214 -2.30 1.86 -3.85
CA ALA A 214 -1.09 2.06 -4.61
C ALA A 214 -0.15 0.85 -4.51
N VAL A 215 0.71 0.72 -5.51
CA VAL A 215 1.80 -0.27 -5.56
C VAL A 215 3.14 0.43 -5.69
N GLY A 216 4.21 -0.20 -5.22
CA GLY A 216 5.55 0.32 -5.32
C GLY A 216 6.62 -0.75 -5.11
N ALA A 217 7.88 -0.40 -5.30
CA ALA A 217 8.96 -1.31 -4.99
C ALA A 217 9.09 -1.56 -3.47
N ASP A 218 8.73 -0.56 -2.66
CA ASP A 218 8.65 -0.65 -1.21
C ASP A 218 7.60 0.35 -0.67
N TYR A 219 7.54 0.50 0.66
CA TYR A 219 6.64 1.45 1.32
C TYR A 219 6.84 2.88 0.82
N LEU A 220 8.07 3.34 0.58
CA LEU A 220 8.33 4.73 0.20
C LEU A 220 7.74 5.09 -1.16
N ASP A 221 7.62 4.11 -2.05
CA ASP A 221 7.01 4.29 -3.38
C ASP A 221 5.48 4.19 -3.35
N ALA A 222 4.92 3.41 -2.41
CA ALA A 222 3.49 3.19 -2.27
C ALA A 222 2.86 3.99 -1.11
N CYS A 223 3.64 4.79 -0.39
CA CYS A 223 3.18 5.58 0.75
C CYS A 223 2.01 6.51 0.38
N PRO A 224 0.91 6.47 1.14
CA PRO A 224 -0.27 7.29 0.87
C PRO A 224 0.00 8.79 0.85
N VAL A 225 0.77 9.27 1.83
CA VAL A 225 1.19 10.67 1.92
C VAL A 225 2.70 10.70 2.15
N ARG A 226 3.42 11.33 1.26
CA ARG A 226 4.87 11.54 1.37
C ARG A 226 5.21 12.93 0.91
N GLY A 227 5.93 13.69 1.74
CA GLY A 227 6.25 15.06 1.41
C GLY A 227 7.63 15.49 1.86
N VAL A 228 7.98 16.68 1.38
CA VAL A 228 9.12 17.46 1.86
C VAL A 228 8.62 18.84 2.29
N ARG A 229 9.22 19.40 3.34
CA ARG A 229 8.84 20.71 3.86
C ARG A 229 10.04 21.51 4.34
N ILE A 230 9.87 22.81 4.35
CA ILE A 230 10.82 23.77 4.91
C ILE A 230 10.14 24.51 6.06
N GLY A 231 10.70 24.40 7.27
CA GLY A 231 10.11 24.93 8.49
C GLY A 231 9.17 23.93 9.17
N GLY A 232 8.29 24.42 10.04
CA GLY A 232 7.26 23.64 10.71
C GLY A 232 7.62 23.17 12.14
N GLY A 233 8.91 23.03 12.49
CA GLY A 233 9.29 22.45 13.79
C GLY A 233 8.86 21.01 13.93
N ALA A 234 8.38 20.60 15.10
CA ALA A 234 7.79 19.28 15.29
C ALA A 234 6.44 19.15 14.58
N GLU A 235 6.13 17.94 14.15
CA GLU A 235 4.92 17.58 13.40
C GLU A 235 4.09 16.61 14.24
N THR A 236 2.80 16.85 14.30
CA THR A 236 1.82 15.90 14.82
C THR A 236 0.89 15.48 13.69
N LEU A 237 0.74 14.17 13.47
CA LEU A 237 -0.20 13.60 12.51
C LEU A 237 -1.38 12.95 13.24
N LEU A 238 -2.58 13.36 12.89
CA LEU A 238 -3.82 12.64 13.17
C LEU A 238 -4.31 12.03 11.86
N ALA A 239 -4.50 10.72 11.82
CA ALA A 239 -5.07 10.02 10.68
C ALA A 239 -6.29 9.23 11.14
N ASN A 240 -7.45 9.53 10.56
CA ASN A 240 -8.72 8.89 10.87
C ASN A 240 -9.33 8.31 9.60
N ALA A 241 -9.56 7.01 9.58
CA ALA A 241 -10.28 6.36 8.50
C ALA A 241 -11.66 5.90 9.00
N HIS A 242 -12.70 6.26 8.28
CA HIS A 242 -14.07 5.80 8.51
C HIS A 242 -14.56 5.04 7.28
N VAL A 243 -15.18 3.87 7.50
CA VAL A 243 -15.76 3.09 6.41
C VAL A 243 -17.06 2.46 6.81
N GLU A 244 -18.02 2.58 5.93
CA GLU A 244 -19.28 1.87 5.99
C GLU A 244 -19.32 0.80 4.90
N ALA A 245 -19.60 -0.46 5.29
CA ALA A 245 -19.90 -1.51 4.34
C ALA A 245 -21.41 -1.56 4.10
N THR A 246 -21.81 -1.39 2.85
CA THR A 246 -23.21 -1.60 2.45
C THR A 246 -23.37 -3.06 2.07
N GLN A 247 -24.16 -3.82 2.82
CA GLN A 247 -24.62 -5.14 2.40
C GLN A 247 -25.75 -4.97 1.38
N GLN A 248 -25.63 -5.59 0.22
CA GLN A 248 -26.78 -5.84 -0.66
C GLN A 248 -27.56 -7.04 -0.16
#